data_9a9dfe32efa4b75c03c8dcd423d04b61
#
_entry.id   9a9dfe32efa4b75c03c8dcd423d04b61
#
_cell.length_a   1.000
_cell.length_b   1.000
_cell.length_c   1.000
_cell.angle_alpha   90.00
_cell.angle_beta   90.00
_cell.angle_gamma   90.00
#
_symmetry.space_group_name_H-M   'P 1'
#
loop_
_entity.id
_entity.type
_entity.pdbx_description
1 polymer ?
#
loop_
_entity_poly.entity_id
_entity_poly.type
_entity_poly.pdbx_seq_one_letter_code
_entity_poly.pdbx_strand_id
1 'polypeptide(L)'
;MNKKATISIDGKNYDFPVLKGTVGPDTIDITKLYALSNNFTLDPGFTSTASCESSITYIDGDKGECYYRGYPMAELAEKSTFLEVVHLLWNGSLPTKDEWYEYSEAIKNHTMVHEQMKSFFNGFRRGSHPMAILTSVVAAMSAFYPDSTDVNDLEQRKIAARRMIAKVPTLAAMAYKYSIGQPFIYPDNTLDYSENFLQMTFGVPAEKYKINKVFSKALDKIFILHADHEQNASTSTVRLAASSGVNPFASISSGFASLWGPLHGGANEAALNMLREIGDVKNIPKFIEKAKDKSDPFKLMGFGHRVYKNYDPRAKVMQK
;
A
#
# COMPACT_ATOMS: atom_id res chain seq x y z
N MET A 1 -15.06 -30.70 -18.48
CA MET A 1 -15.46 -31.29 -17.17
C MET A 1 -14.93 -30.36 -16.10
N ASN A 2 -15.76 -29.89 -15.17
CA ASN A 2 -15.28 -29.09 -14.05
C ASN A 2 -14.40 -29.96 -13.14
N LYS A 3 -13.17 -29.60 -12.93
CA LYS A 3 -12.22 -30.27 -12.03
C LYS A 3 -12.77 -30.25 -10.61
N LYS A 4 -12.66 -31.38 -9.91
CA LYS A 4 -13.10 -31.52 -8.51
C LYS A 4 -11.93 -31.98 -7.64
N ALA A 5 -11.95 -31.57 -6.39
CA ALA A 5 -11.13 -32.12 -5.32
C ALA A 5 -12.01 -32.86 -4.34
N THR A 6 -11.58 -34.04 -3.92
CA THR A 6 -12.32 -34.86 -2.94
C THR A 6 -11.59 -34.83 -1.60
N ILE A 7 -12.28 -34.43 -0.55
CA ILE A 7 -11.79 -34.47 0.83
C ILE A 7 -12.49 -35.63 1.54
N SER A 8 -11.73 -36.56 2.10
CA SER A 8 -12.25 -37.67 2.88
C SER A 8 -12.14 -37.39 4.38
N ILE A 9 -13.26 -37.41 5.10
CA ILE A 9 -13.34 -37.19 6.55
C ILE A 9 -14.17 -38.33 7.14
N ASP A 10 -13.60 -39.08 8.09
CA ASP A 10 -14.24 -40.22 8.77
C ASP A 10 -14.88 -41.23 7.82
N GLY A 11 -14.19 -41.52 6.70
CA GLY A 11 -14.62 -42.47 5.67
C GLY A 11 -15.72 -41.95 4.72
N LYS A 12 -16.15 -40.69 4.86
CA LYS A 12 -17.07 -40.04 3.93
C LYS A 12 -16.31 -39.12 2.98
N ASN A 13 -16.69 -39.15 1.72
CA ASN A 13 -16.08 -38.31 0.68
C ASN A 13 -16.96 -37.10 0.37
N TYR A 14 -16.32 -35.94 0.28
CA TYR A 14 -16.95 -34.67 -0.05
C TYR A 14 -16.25 -34.06 -1.24
N ASP A 15 -17.00 -33.76 -2.31
CA ASP A 15 -16.48 -33.17 -3.52
C ASP A 15 -16.62 -31.66 -3.52
N PHE A 16 -15.51 -30.95 -3.84
CA PHE A 16 -15.44 -29.51 -3.91
C PHE A 16 -15.03 -29.05 -5.29
N PRO A 17 -15.58 -27.94 -5.80
CA PRO A 17 -15.12 -27.35 -7.06
C PRO A 17 -13.65 -26.94 -6.99
N VAL A 18 -12.93 -27.12 -8.10
CA VAL A 18 -11.59 -26.55 -8.28
C VAL A 18 -11.69 -25.38 -9.23
N LEU A 19 -11.40 -24.21 -8.74
CA LEU A 19 -11.38 -22.96 -9.48
C LEU A 19 -10.00 -22.79 -10.11
N LYS A 20 -9.99 -22.40 -11.40
CA LYS A 20 -8.77 -22.15 -12.15
C LYS A 20 -8.62 -20.64 -12.36
N GLY A 21 -7.52 -20.07 -11.87
CA GLY A 21 -7.15 -18.70 -12.18
C GLY A 21 -6.59 -18.56 -13.61
N THR A 22 -6.49 -17.33 -14.11
CA THR A 22 -5.79 -17.01 -15.37
C THR A 22 -4.30 -17.33 -15.23
N VAL A 23 -3.74 -17.08 -14.06
CA VAL A 23 -2.35 -17.37 -13.64
C VAL A 23 -2.36 -17.90 -12.21
N GLY A 24 -1.30 -18.60 -11.82
CA GLY A 24 -1.12 -19.14 -10.49
C GLY A 24 -1.72 -20.53 -10.28
N PRO A 25 -1.69 -21.05 -9.04
CA PRO A 25 -2.21 -22.38 -8.70
C PRO A 25 -3.73 -22.43 -8.72
N ASP A 26 -4.28 -23.63 -8.97
CA ASP A 26 -5.71 -23.91 -8.82
C ASP A 26 -6.13 -23.75 -7.35
N THR A 27 -7.39 -23.33 -7.12
CA THR A 27 -7.96 -23.14 -5.79
C THR A 27 -9.12 -24.09 -5.54
N ILE A 28 -9.15 -24.76 -4.39
CA ILE A 28 -10.28 -25.58 -3.96
C ILE A 28 -11.30 -24.69 -3.27
N ASP A 29 -12.52 -24.63 -3.80
CA ASP A 29 -13.60 -23.87 -3.17
C ASP A 29 -14.20 -24.66 -2.01
N ILE A 30 -13.83 -24.31 -0.80
CA ILE A 30 -14.29 -24.95 0.45
C ILE A 30 -15.46 -24.22 1.11
N THR A 31 -16.13 -23.28 0.49
CA THR A 31 -17.22 -22.48 1.06
C THR A 31 -18.34 -23.32 1.64
N LYS A 32 -18.56 -24.52 1.11
CA LYS A 32 -19.57 -25.48 1.58
C LYS A 32 -19.05 -26.54 2.57
N LEU A 33 -17.77 -26.51 2.95
CA LEU A 33 -17.16 -27.56 3.77
C LEU A 33 -17.92 -27.76 5.09
N TYR A 34 -18.17 -26.69 5.82
CA TYR A 34 -18.88 -26.77 7.10
C TYR A 34 -20.29 -27.33 6.95
N ALA A 35 -21.04 -26.82 5.99
CA ALA A 35 -22.43 -27.26 5.76
C ALA A 35 -22.54 -28.74 5.40
N LEU A 36 -21.53 -29.29 4.72
CA LEU A 36 -21.53 -30.69 4.27
C LEU A 36 -20.93 -31.65 5.31
N SER A 37 -19.91 -31.23 6.06
CA SER A 37 -19.10 -32.13 6.88
C SER A 37 -19.07 -31.77 8.37
N ASN A 38 -19.60 -30.60 8.76
CA ASN A 38 -19.49 -30.01 10.10
C ASN A 38 -18.01 -29.78 10.55
N ASN A 39 -17.09 -29.57 9.59
CA ASN A 39 -15.68 -29.32 9.87
C ASN A 39 -15.24 -27.97 9.32
N PHE A 40 -14.28 -27.33 9.99
CA PHE A 40 -13.59 -26.13 9.55
C PHE A 40 -12.15 -26.45 9.16
N THR A 41 -11.55 -25.58 8.34
CA THR A 41 -10.11 -25.55 8.10
C THR A 41 -9.42 -24.65 9.11
N LEU A 42 -8.13 -24.89 9.38
CA LEU A 42 -7.30 -24.03 10.22
C LEU A 42 -6.06 -23.59 9.41
N ASP A 43 -6.03 -22.33 9.04
CA ASP A 43 -4.88 -21.69 8.37
C ASP A 43 -4.76 -20.22 8.84
N PRO A 44 -4.23 -19.97 10.07
CA PRO A 44 -4.22 -18.63 10.67
C PRO A 44 -3.44 -17.58 9.88
N GLY A 45 -2.53 -18.04 9.01
CA GLY A 45 -1.67 -17.16 8.21
C GLY A 45 -2.08 -17.03 6.76
N PHE A 46 -3.20 -17.64 6.34
CA PHE A 46 -3.62 -17.71 4.94
C PHE A 46 -2.52 -18.21 4.00
N THR A 47 -1.69 -19.15 4.47
CA THR A 47 -0.55 -19.69 3.72
C THR A 47 -0.98 -20.60 2.57
N SER A 48 -2.15 -21.21 2.69
CA SER A 48 -2.74 -22.12 1.71
C SER A 48 -4.21 -21.82 1.43
N THR A 49 -4.70 -20.65 1.86
CA THR A 49 -6.11 -20.26 1.73
C THR A 49 -6.24 -18.98 0.92
N ALA A 50 -6.90 -19.07 -0.24
CA ALA A 50 -7.30 -17.90 -1.02
C ALA A 50 -8.49 -17.21 -0.34
N SER A 51 -8.36 -15.92 -0.02
CA SER A 51 -9.41 -15.12 0.63
C SER A 51 -10.29 -14.36 -0.36
N CYS A 52 -9.91 -14.29 -1.63
CA CYS A 52 -10.66 -13.62 -2.69
C CYS A 52 -10.12 -13.95 -4.09
N GLU A 53 -10.91 -13.59 -5.09
CA GLU A 53 -10.46 -13.43 -6.46
C GLU A 53 -10.00 -11.99 -6.71
N SER A 54 -8.94 -11.81 -7.51
CA SER A 54 -8.44 -10.50 -7.92
C SER A 54 -7.87 -10.58 -9.34
N SER A 55 -8.11 -9.55 -10.13
CA SER A 55 -7.49 -9.33 -11.44
C SER A 55 -6.46 -8.20 -11.43
N ILE A 56 -6.05 -7.73 -10.25
CA ILE A 56 -5.21 -6.53 -10.10
C ILE A 56 -3.74 -6.91 -10.14
N THR A 57 -3.29 -7.72 -9.20
CA THR A 57 -1.87 -8.05 -9.06
C THR A 57 -1.68 -9.56 -9.00
N TYR A 58 -0.61 -10.05 -9.61
CA TYR A 58 -0.12 -11.41 -9.48
C TYR A 58 1.35 -11.40 -9.07
N ILE A 59 1.68 -12.22 -8.09
CA ILE A 59 3.06 -12.39 -7.60
C ILE A 59 3.45 -13.86 -7.68
N ASP A 60 4.58 -14.14 -8.33
CA ASP A 60 5.28 -15.42 -8.25
C ASP A 60 6.50 -15.26 -7.34
N GLY A 61 6.36 -15.65 -6.08
CA GLY A 61 7.41 -15.50 -5.09
C GLY A 61 8.62 -16.39 -5.33
N ASP A 62 8.45 -17.53 -6.00
CA ASP A 62 9.53 -18.46 -6.33
C ASP A 62 10.39 -17.91 -7.47
N LYS A 63 9.76 -17.30 -8.49
CA LYS A 63 10.47 -16.65 -9.61
C LYS A 63 10.92 -15.22 -9.31
N GLY A 64 10.34 -14.57 -8.30
CA GLY A 64 10.59 -13.16 -8.02
C GLY A 64 9.93 -12.24 -9.07
N GLU A 65 8.72 -12.55 -9.49
CA GLU A 65 7.94 -11.80 -10.48
C GLU A 65 6.74 -11.10 -9.84
N CYS A 66 6.43 -9.90 -10.31
CA CYS A 66 5.23 -9.15 -9.92
C CYS A 66 4.64 -8.45 -11.14
N TYR A 67 3.33 -8.61 -11.32
CA TYR A 67 2.58 -8.07 -12.45
C TYR A 67 1.39 -7.24 -11.96
N TYR A 68 1.20 -6.06 -12.53
CA TYR A 68 0.02 -5.22 -12.35
C TYR A 68 -0.87 -5.31 -13.60
N ARG A 69 -2.07 -5.86 -13.48
CA ARG A 69 -2.98 -6.06 -14.61
C ARG A 69 -2.33 -6.76 -15.82
N GLY A 70 -1.37 -7.65 -15.56
CA GLY A 70 -0.62 -8.39 -16.58
C GLY A 70 0.65 -7.70 -17.09
N TYR A 71 0.93 -6.47 -16.69
CA TYR A 71 2.18 -5.77 -17.02
C TYR A 71 3.25 -6.06 -15.96
N PRO A 72 4.51 -6.36 -16.36
CA PRO A 72 5.59 -6.49 -15.39
C PRO A 72 5.78 -5.18 -14.62
N MET A 73 5.72 -5.23 -13.29
CA MET A 73 5.84 -4.06 -12.43
C MET A 73 7.14 -3.28 -12.67
N ALA A 74 8.26 -3.99 -12.90
CA ALA A 74 9.55 -3.36 -13.20
C ALA A 74 9.53 -2.55 -14.50
N GLU A 75 8.80 -3.01 -15.52
CA GLU A 75 8.62 -2.29 -16.78
C GLU A 75 7.77 -1.04 -16.59
N LEU A 76 6.70 -1.13 -15.82
CA LEU A 76 5.88 0.03 -15.45
C LEU A 76 6.69 1.08 -14.70
N ALA A 77 7.54 0.67 -13.76
CA ALA A 77 8.41 1.58 -13.01
C ALA A 77 9.47 2.27 -13.89
N GLU A 78 9.84 1.69 -15.02
CA GLU A 78 10.78 2.29 -15.97
C GLU A 78 10.12 3.18 -17.02
N LYS A 79 8.89 2.85 -17.44
CA LYS A 79 8.25 3.44 -18.64
C LYS A 79 7.00 4.27 -18.33
N SER A 80 6.45 4.18 -17.14
CA SER A 80 5.20 4.85 -16.74
C SER A 80 5.42 5.82 -15.59
N THR A 81 4.49 6.74 -15.40
CA THR A 81 4.35 7.55 -14.20
C THR A 81 3.45 6.87 -13.17
N PHE A 82 3.54 7.28 -11.90
CA PHE A 82 2.67 6.73 -10.86
C PHE A 82 1.19 6.89 -11.17
N LEU A 83 0.75 8.04 -11.68
CA LEU A 83 -0.67 8.27 -12.01
C LEU A 83 -1.16 7.40 -13.19
N GLU A 84 -0.31 7.07 -14.16
CA GLU A 84 -0.64 6.09 -15.21
C GLU A 84 -0.84 4.70 -14.61
N VAL A 85 -0.01 4.32 -13.65
CA VAL A 85 -0.16 3.02 -12.94
C VAL A 85 -1.41 3.02 -12.06
N VAL A 86 -1.73 4.12 -11.38
CA VAL A 86 -3.01 4.25 -10.64
C VAL A 86 -4.20 4.06 -11.58
N HIS A 87 -4.18 4.69 -12.76
CA HIS A 87 -5.22 4.51 -13.77
C HIS A 87 -5.31 3.04 -14.21
N LEU A 88 -4.18 2.40 -14.48
CA LEU A 88 -4.12 0.98 -14.85
C LEU A 88 -4.75 0.09 -13.77
N LEU A 89 -4.38 0.27 -12.51
CA LEU A 89 -4.88 -0.55 -11.41
C LEU A 89 -6.39 -0.37 -11.23
N TRP A 90 -6.88 0.85 -11.36
CA TRP A 90 -8.28 1.20 -11.16
C TRP A 90 -9.16 0.79 -12.36
N ASN A 91 -8.76 1.16 -13.58
CA ASN A 91 -9.57 1.00 -14.79
C ASN A 91 -9.27 -0.30 -15.56
N GLY A 92 -8.13 -0.96 -15.29
CA GLY A 92 -7.74 -2.22 -15.92
C GLY A 92 -6.88 -2.06 -17.18
N SER A 93 -6.65 -0.84 -17.67
CA SER A 93 -5.81 -0.50 -18.81
C SER A 93 -4.96 0.74 -18.57
N LEU A 94 -3.82 0.84 -19.24
CA LEU A 94 -3.08 2.11 -19.28
C LEU A 94 -3.92 3.17 -19.98
N PRO A 95 -3.83 4.44 -19.55
CA PRO A 95 -4.62 5.52 -20.13
C PRO A 95 -4.15 5.86 -21.55
N THR A 96 -5.09 6.26 -22.39
CA THR A 96 -4.79 7.08 -23.59
C THR A 96 -4.28 8.44 -23.18
N LYS A 97 -3.80 9.25 -24.12
CA LYS A 97 -3.33 10.62 -23.83
C LYS A 97 -4.44 11.49 -23.25
N ASP A 98 -5.65 11.38 -23.76
CA ASP A 98 -6.79 12.18 -23.32
C ASP A 98 -7.25 11.75 -21.94
N GLU A 99 -7.39 10.43 -21.69
CA GLU A 99 -7.71 9.88 -20.37
C GLU A 99 -6.65 10.25 -19.32
N TRP A 100 -5.38 10.20 -19.69
CA TRP A 100 -4.28 10.60 -18.80
C TRP A 100 -4.37 12.08 -18.44
N TYR A 101 -4.61 12.95 -19.44
CA TYR A 101 -4.75 14.37 -19.20
C TYR A 101 -5.93 14.65 -18.26
N GLU A 102 -7.10 14.13 -18.56
CA GLU A 102 -8.29 14.30 -17.72
C GLU A 102 -8.07 13.79 -16.30
N TYR A 103 -7.48 12.60 -16.16
CA TYR A 103 -7.22 11.98 -14.87
C TYR A 103 -6.18 12.78 -14.06
N SER A 104 -5.07 13.16 -14.67
CA SER A 104 -4.01 13.91 -13.99
C SER A 104 -4.48 15.28 -13.53
N GLU A 105 -5.24 16.02 -14.37
CA GLU A 105 -5.81 17.30 -14.00
C GLU A 105 -6.87 17.15 -12.88
N ALA A 106 -7.67 16.09 -12.94
CA ALA A 106 -8.61 15.80 -11.86
C ALA A 106 -7.90 15.55 -10.52
N ILE A 107 -6.75 14.86 -10.50
CA ILE A 107 -5.95 14.66 -9.29
C ILE A 107 -5.35 15.99 -8.82
N LYS A 108 -4.69 16.75 -9.70
CA LYS A 108 -4.08 18.06 -9.36
C LYS A 108 -5.08 19.02 -8.74
N ASN A 109 -6.28 19.10 -9.31
CA ASN A 109 -7.33 19.99 -8.82
C ASN A 109 -7.98 19.54 -7.50
N HIS A 110 -7.64 18.37 -6.97
CA HIS A 110 -8.15 17.84 -5.70
C HIS A 110 -7.09 17.71 -4.60
N THR A 111 -5.88 18.19 -4.78
CA THR A 111 -4.76 18.06 -3.83
C THR A 111 -4.95 18.84 -2.53
N MET A 112 -5.64 19.99 -2.56
CA MET A 112 -5.92 20.78 -1.37
C MET A 112 -6.89 20.05 -0.43
N VAL A 113 -6.56 20.03 0.86
CA VAL A 113 -7.47 19.58 1.92
C VAL A 113 -8.33 20.72 2.44
N HIS A 114 -9.47 20.39 3.06
CA HIS A 114 -10.33 21.39 3.69
C HIS A 114 -9.54 22.16 4.75
N GLU A 115 -9.64 23.50 4.76
CA GLU A 115 -8.79 24.36 5.60
C GLU A 115 -8.92 24.05 7.11
N GLN A 116 -10.12 23.72 7.57
CA GLN A 116 -10.35 23.33 8.97
C GLN A 116 -9.63 22.05 9.37
N MET A 117 -9.20 21.18 8.43
CA MET A 117 -8.38 20.02 8.78
C MET A 117 -7.05 20.40 9.43
N LYS A 118 -6.54 21.61 9.18
CA LYS A 118 -5.35 22.12 9.87
C LYS A 118 -5.56 22.20 11.38
N SER A 119 -6.74 22.60 11.83
CA SER A 119 -7.07 22.68 13.25
C SER A 119 -7.08 21.28 13.90
N PHE A 120 -7.40 20.25 13.15
CA PHE A 120 -7.36 18.88 13.65
C PHE A 120 -5.95 18.44 14.09
N PHE A 121 -4.91 18.93 13.41
CA PHE A 121 -3.52 18.65 13.78
C PHE A 121 -3.15 19.22 15.16
N ASN A 122 -3.77 20.31 15.60
CA ASN A 122 -3.51 20.92 16.90
C ASN A 122 -3.91 20.02 18.08
N GLY A 123 -4.72 19.00 17.85
CA GLY A 123 -5.09 17.99 18.85
C GLY A 123 -4.00 16.96 19.13
N PHE A 124 -2.97 16.86 18.27
CA PHE A 124 -1.88 15.91 18.48
C PHE A 124 -0.77 16.53 19.32
N ARG A 125 -0.12 15.69 20.13
CA ARG A 125 1.07 16.08 20.85
C ARG A 125 2.21 16.36 19.87
N ARG A 126 2.99 17.41 20.09
CA ARG A 126 4.20 17.70 19.32
C ARG A 126 5.16 16.50 19.40
N GLY A 127 5.74 16.11 18.28
CA GLY A 127 6.58 14.92 18.17
C GLY A 127 5.80 13.59 18.09
N SER A 128 4.47 13.64 17.91
CA SER A 128 3.70 12.42 17.62
C SER A 128 4.19 11.78 16.32
N HIS A 129 4.16 10.45 16.29
CA HIS A 129 4.56 9.70 15.11
C HIS A 129 3.70 10.07 13.89
N PRO A 130 4.28 10.39 12.71
CA PRO A 130 3.52 10.81 11.53
C PRO A 130 2.43 9.83 11.10
N MET A 131 2.66 8.52 11.26
CA MET A 131 1.66 7.51 10.95
C MET A 131 0.46 7.53 11.89
N ALA A 132 0.64 7.86 13.18
CA ALA A 132 -0.48 8.04 14.11
C ALA A 132 -1.36 9.21 13.68
N ILE A 133 -0.73 10.33 13.30
CA ILE A 133 -1.42 11.50 12.77
C ILE A 133 -2.15 11.12 11.48
N LEU A 134 -1.46 10.52 10.52
CA LEU A 134 -2.02 10.21 9.19
C LEU A 134 -3.22 9.26 9.29
N THR A 135 -3.13 8.20 10.10
CA THR A 135 -4.25 7.27 10.34
C THR A 135 -5.49 8.03 10.84
N SER A 136 -5.31 8.95 11.78
CA SER A 136 -6.40 9.73 12.37
C SER A 136 -7.00 10.73 11.38
N VAL A 137 -6.18 11.49 10.65
CA VAL A 137 -6.68 12.53 9.73
C VAL A 137 -7.31 11.93 8.47
N VAL A 138 -6.88 10.75 8.03
CA VAL A 138 -7.54 10.06 6.91
C VAL A 138 -8.94 9.60 7.30
N ALA A 139 -9.13 9.05 8.52
CA ALA A 139 -10.46 8.74 9.02
C ALA A 139 -11.35 9.99 9.12
N ALA A 140 -10.77 11.11 9.61
CA ALA A 140 -11.48 12.38 9.74
C ALA A 140 -11.96 12.96 8.39
N MET A 141 -11.36 12.58 7.26
CA MET A 141 -11.86 13.01 5.93
C MET A 141 -13.33 12.72 5.73
N SER A 142 -13.88 11.67 6.32
CA SER A 142 -15.30 11.34 6.24
C SER A 142 -16.22 12.44 6.76
N ALA A 143 -15.76 13.22 7.75
CA ALA A 143 -16.51 14.37 8.29
C ALA A 143 -16.41 15.62 7.41
N PHE A 144 -15.38 15.72 6.56
CA PHE A 144 -15.15 16.87 5.67
C PHE A 144 -15.68 16.65 4.25
N TYR A 145 -15.90 15.40 3.85
CA TYR A 145 -16.33 15.04 2.49
C TYR A 145 -17.54 14.09 2.52
N PRO A 146 -18.69 14.53 3.09
CA PRO A 146 -19.87 13.67 3.27
C PRO A 146 -20.53 13.22 1.95
N ASP A 147 -20.26 13.93 0.85
CA ASP A 147 -20.74 13.63 -0.50
C ASP A 147 -20.02 12.45 -1.20
N SER A 148 -19.16 11.74 -0.50
CA SER A 148 -18.40 10.59 -1.02
C SER A 148 -18.22 9.50 0.04
N THR A 149 -19.23 9.28 0.86
CA THR A 149 -19.20 8.30 1.96
C THR A 149 -20.07 7.06 1.72
N ASP A 150 -20.97 7.07 0.75
CA ASP A 150 -21.81 5.92 0.44
C ASP A 150 -21.02 4.89 -0.39
N VAL A 151 -20.78 3.72 0.21
CA VAL A 151 -20.09 2.61 -0.44
C VAL A 151 -20.92 1.86 -1.48
N ASN A 152 -22.26 2.05 -1.49
CA ASN A 152 -23.14 1.42 -2.44
C ASN A 152 -23.27 2.26 -3.74
N ASP A 153 -22.98 3.55 -3.67
CA ASP A 153 -22.94 4.46 -4.83
C ASP A 153 -21.56 4.38 -5.51
N LEU A 154 -21.55 3.92 -6.76
CA LEU A 154 -20.31 3.78 -7.55
C LEU A 154 -19.61 5.12 -7.78
N GLU A 155 -20.36 6.19 -8.04
CA GLU A 155 -19.78 7.52 -8.29
C GLU A 155 -19.17 8.09 -7.02
N GLN A 156 -19.82 7.96 -5.88
CA GLN A 156 -19.25 8.36 -4.61
C GLN A 156 -17.96 7.59 -4.27
N ARG A 157 -17.92 6.28 -4.57
CA ARG A 157 -16.67 5.50 -4.42
C ARG A 157 -15.54 6.02 -5.29
N LYS A 158 -15.83 6.37 -6.56
CA LYS A 158 -14.84 6.96 -7.48
C LYS A 158 -14.35 8.32 -6.97
N ILE A 159 -15.26 9.17 -6.49
CA ILE A 159 -14.92 10.47 -5.90
C ILE A 159 -14.06 10.29 -4.65
N ALA A 160 -14.43 9.38 -3.75
CA ALA A 160 -13.64 9.08 -2.54
C ALA A 160 -12.24 8.61 -2.88
N ALA A 161 -12.09 7.67 -3.82
CA ALA A 161 -10.79 7.17 -4.27
C ALA A 161 -9.92 8.29 -4.86
N ARG A 162 -10.49 9.12 -5.75
CA ARG A 162 -9.79 10.28 -6.33
C ARG A 162 -9.33 11.26 -5.25
N ARG A 163 -10.22 11.56 -4.29
CA ARG A 163 -9.89 12.44 -3.16
C ARG A 163 -8.77 11.88 -2.30
N MET A 164 -8.79 10.59 -2.00
CA MET A 164 -7.72 9.96 -1.21
C MET A 164 -6.39 9.97 -1.95
N ILE A 165 -6.36 9.60 -3.23
CA ILE A 165 -5.14 9.62 -4.05
C ILE A 165 -4.58 11.05 -4.11
N ALA A 166 -5.43 12.06 -4.30
CA ALA A 166 -4.98 13.45 -4.41
C ALA A 166 -4.55 14.07 -3.08
N LYS A 167 -5.26 13.78 -1.97
CA LYS A 167 -5.11 14.49 -0.68
C LYS A 167 -4.19 13.80 0.31
N VAL A 168 -4.00 12.48 0.22
CA VAL A 168 -3.14 11.75 1.15
C VAL A 168 -1.69 12.26 1.11
N PRO A 169 -1.07 12.58 -0.04
CA PRO A 169 0.25 13.22 -0.05
C PRO A 169 0.30 14.54 0.71
N THR A 170 -0.73 15.37 0.57
CA THR A 170 -0.84 16.64 1.31
C THR A 170 -0.93 16.38 2.82
N LEU A 171 -1.78 15.45 3.25
CA LEU A 171 -1.91 15.08 4.67
C LEU A 171 -0.63 14.45 5.23
N ALA A 172 0.07 13.63 4.44
CA ALA A 172 1.34 13.03 4.84
C ALA A 172 2.44 14.09 5.01
N ALA A 173 2.54 15.03 4.07
CA ALA A 173 3.46 16.17 4.18
C ALA A 173 3.12 17.04 5.39
N MET A 174 1.83 17.32 5.64
CA MET A 174 1.38 18.05 6.84
C MET A 174 1.74 17.31 8.13
N ALA A 175 1.55 15.97 8.19
CA ALA A 175 1.93 15.18 9.36
C ALA A 175 3.42 15.25 9.64
N TYR A 176 4.27 15.17 8.62
CA TYR A 176 5.70 15.35 8.74
C TYR A 176 6.06 16.77 9.22
N LYS A 177 5.53 17.81 8.55
CA LYS A 177 5.76 19.21 8.93
C LYS A 177 5.35 19.49 10.37
N TYR A 178 4.21 18.96 10.79
CA TYR A 178 3.74 19.08 12.17
C TYR A 178 4.71 18.42 13.16
N SER A 179 5.19 17.23 12.87
CA SER A 179 6.11 16.49 13.75
C SER A 179 7.43 17.21 14.00
N ILE A 180 7.93 17.97 13.01
CA ILE A 180 9.17 18.76 13.12
C ILE A 180 8.94 20.23 13.47
N GLY A 181 7.69 20.66 13.64
CA GLY A 181 7.33 22.03 14.02
C GLY A 181 7.52 23.07 12.93
N GLN A 182 7.40 22.68 11.66
CA GLN A 182 7.47 23.59 10.51
C GLN A 182 6.07 23.94 9.99
N PRO A 183 5.92 25.10 9.30
CA PRO A 183 4.66 25.49 8.69
C PRO A 183 4.27 24.53 7.56
N PHE A 184 2.96 24.35 7.36
CA PHE A 184 2.44 23.58 6.24
C PHE A 184 2.69 24.33 4.92
N ILE A 185 3.06 23.58 3.89
CA ILE A 185 3.20 24.05 2.53
C ILE A 185 1.99 23.57 1.71
N TYR A 186 1.37 24.48 0.99
CA TYR A 186 0.26 24.15 0.11
C TYR A 186 0.73 23.44 -1.17
N PRO A 187 -0.12 22.60 -1.77
CA PRO A 187 0.18 21.99 -3.06
C PRO A 187 0.28 23.07 -4.15
N ASP A 188 1.10 22.78 -5.16
CA ASP A 188 1.28 23.58 -6.37
C ASP A 188 0.84 22.77 -7.60
N ASN A 189 -0.24 23.18 -8.25
CA ASN A 189 -0.82 22.47 -9.39
C ASN A 189 0.05 22.53 -10.66
N THR A 190 1.14 23.32 -10.68
CA THR A 190 2.11 23.36 -11.78
C THR A 190 3.10 22.20 -11.75
N LEU A 191 3.18 21.50 -10.62
CA LEU A 191 4.10 20.40 -10.38
C LEU A 191 3.42 19.04 -10.68
N ASP A 192 4.25 18.04 -11.01
CA ASP A 192 3.76 16.67 -11.05
C ASP A 192 3.50 16.10 -9.64
N TYR A 193 2.94 14.90 -9.58
CA TYR A 193 2.52 14.28 -8.33
C TYR A 193 3.66 14.12 -7.32
N SER A 194 4.80 13.57 -7.77
CA SER A 194 5.96 13.32 -6.92
C SER A 194 6.70 14.63 -6.55
N GLU A 195 6.78 15.57 -7.49
CA GLU A 195 7.35 16.90 -7.26
C GLU A 195 6.57 17.69 -6.23
N ASN A 196 5.24 17.65 -6.34
CA ASN A 196 4.35 18.33 -5.42
C ASN A 196 4.48 17.77 -4.00
N PHE A 197 4.56 16.43 -3.86
CA PHE A 197 4.81 15.81 -2.56
C PHE A 197 6.17 16.24 -1.95
N LEU A 198 7.24 16.27 -2.75
CA LEU A 198 8.56 16.75 -2.29
C LEU A 198 8.52 18.20 -1.85
N GLN A 199 7.88 19.05 -2.63
CA GLN A 199 7.74 20.48 -2.32
C GLN A 199 6.94 20.69 -1.02
N MET A 200 5.81 20.01 -0.85
CA MET A 200 5.03 20.11 0.38
C MET A 200 5.77 19.57 1.62
N THR A 201 6.59 18.53 1.42
CA THR A 201 7.33 17.88 2.52
C THR A 201 8.56 18.67 2.93
N PHE A 202 9.36 19.17 1.98
CA PHE A 202 10.68 19.75 2.26
C PHE A 202 10.76 21.25 1.98
N GLY A 203 9.82 21.84 1.28
CA GLY A 203 9.76 23.28 1.05
C GLY A 203 9.53 24.07 2.35
N VAL A 204 9.94 25.33 2.36
CA VAL A 204 9.69 26.29 3.45
C VAL A 204 9.15 27.60 2.86
N PRO A 205 8.32 28.37 3.58
CA PRO A 205 7.75 29.61 3.04
C PRO A 205 8.77 30.69 2.73
N ALA A 206 9.97 30.60 3.35
CA ALA A 206 11.00 31.64 3.25
C ALA A 206 11.73 31.65 1.90
N GLU A 207 11.68 30.55 1.12
CA GLU A 207 12.38 30.43 -0.14
C GLU A 207 11.63 29.51 -1.12
N LYS A 208 11.90 29.70 -2.41
CA LYS A 208 11.35 28.82 -3.46
C LYS A 208 12.04 27.45 -3.42
N TYR A 209 11.26 26.38 -3.23
CA TYR A 209 11.77 25.02 -3.27
C TYR A 209 12.29 24.68 -4.69
N LYS A 210 13.52 24.18 -4.76
CA LYS A 210 14.13 23.74 -6.01
C LYS A 210 13.92 22.24 -6.17
N ILE A 211 13.07 21.84 -7.11
CA ILE A 211 12.82 20.44 -7.42
C ILE A 211 14.10 19.76 -7.89
N ASN A 212 14.48 18.70 -7.21
CA ASN A 212 15.51 17.78 -7.68
C ASN A 212 14.84 16.70 -8.55
N LYS A 213 15.09 16.75 -9.87
CA LYS A 213 14.48 15.82 -10.84
C LYS A 213 14.91 14.36 -10.64
N VAL A 214 16.06 14.10 -10.04
CA VAL A 214 16.48 12.73 -9.69
C VAL A 214 15.62 12.21 -8.55
N PHE A 215 15.42 13.02 -7.51
CA PHE A 215 14.59 12.63 -6.37
C PHE A 215 13.11 12.47 -6.74
N SER A 216 12.56 13.35 -7.58
CA SER A 216 11.17 13.22 -8.00
C SER A 216 10.93 11.96 -8.83
N LYS A 217 11.84 11.62 -9.75
CA LYS A 217 11.77 10.38 -10.52
C LYS A 217 11.95 9.14 -9.66
N ALA A 218 12.88 9.17 -8.71
CA ALA A 218 13.08 8.06 -7.79
C ALA A 218 11.83 7.83 -6.92
N LEU A 219 11.22 8.92 -6.42
CA LEU A 219 10.00 8.85 -5.63
C LEU A 219 8.82 8.33 -6.44
N ASP A 220 8.67 8.74 -7.68
CA ASP A 220 7.63 8.25 -8.57
C ASP A 220 7.75 6.73 -8.80
N LYS A 221 8.97 6.23 -9.01
CA LYS A 221 9.25 4.79 -9.07
C LYS A 221 8.92 4.09 -7.75
N ILE A 222 9.27 4.68 -6.61
CA ILE A 222 8.91 4.14 -5.28
C ILE A 222 7.39 3.99 -5.15
N PHE A 223 6.63 4.99 -5.56
CA PHE A 223 5.17 4.92 -5.54
C PHE A 223 4.64 3.79 -6.43
N ILE A 224 5.16 3.63 -7.65
CA ILE A 224 4.79 2.53 -8.54
C ILE A 224 5.09 1.18 -7.91
N LEU A 225 6.29 0.99 -7.35
CA LEU A 225 6.73 -0.27 -6.73
C LEU A 225 5.93 -0.64 -5.47
N HIS A 226 5.25 0.34 -4.86
CA HIS A 226 4.43 0.16 -3.66
C HIS A 226 2.93 0.33 -3.92
N ALA A 227 2.51 0.46 -5.18
CA ALA A 227 1.12 0.75 -5.52
C ALA A 227 0.16 -0.39 -5.12
N ASP A 228 0.57 -1.64 -5.30
CA ASP A 228 -0.18 -2.82 -4.87
C ASP A 228 0.74 -4.02 -4.63
N HIS A 229 0.34 -4.92 -3.72
CA HIS A 229 1.07 -6.16 -3.44
C HIS A 229 0.10 -7.28 -3.02
N GLU A 230 -0.92 -7.56 -3.84
CA GLU A 230 -1.97 -8.56 -3.59
C GLU A 230 -2.69 -8.37 -2.24
N GLN A 231 -2.95 -9.50 -1.54
CA GLN A 231 -3.61 -9.53 -0.23
C GLN A 231 -2.58 -9.33 0.91
N ASN A 232 -1.80 -8.23 0.84
CA ASN A 232 -0.99 -7.81 1.98
C ASN A 232 -1.86 -7.44 3.19
N ALA A 233 -1.23 -7.23 4.35
CA ALA A 233 -1.95 -6.96 5.59
C ALA A 233 -2.87 -5.73 5.51
N SER A 234 -2.45 -4.64 4.84
CA SER A 234 -3.30 -3.46 4.65
C SER A 234 -4.50 -3.75 3.76
N THR A 235 -4.30 -4.39 2.61
CA THR A 235 -5.39 -4.74 1.69
C THR A 235 -6.42 -5.63 2.37
N SER A 236 -5.98 -6.66 3.08
CA SER A 236 -6.87 -7.58 3.82
C SER A 236 -7.63 -6.85 4.94
N THR A 237 -6.97 -5.95 5.67
CA THR A 237 -7.59 -5.14 6.73
C THR A 237 -8.64 -4.19 6.15
N VAL A 238 -8.33 -3.48 5.07
CA VAL A 238 -9.28 -2.59 4.38
C VAL A 238 -10.50 -3.36 3.89
N ARG A 239 -10.31 -4.53 3.28
CA ARG A 239 -11.41 -5.37 2.81
C ARG A 239 -12.28 -5.86 3.96
N LEU A 240 -11.67 -6.26 5.08
CA LEU A 240 -12.41 -6.67 6.27
C LEU A 240 -13.23 -5.52 6.85
N ALA A 241 -12.62 -4.33 7.02
CA ALA A 241 -13.34 -3.14 7.48
C ALA A 241 -14.48 -2.76 6.52
N ALA A 242 -14.20 -2.73 5.21
CA ALA A 242 -15.19 -2.39 4.19
C ALA A 242 -16.36 -3.38 4.11
N SER A 243 -16.16 -4.65 4.50
CA SER A 243 -17.22 -5.67 4.52
C SER A 243 -18.37 -5.33 5.47
N SER A 244 -18.13 -4.47 6.46
CA SER A 244 -19.17 -3.95 7.36
C SER A 244 -20.01 -2.80 6.75
N GLY A 245 -19.68 -2.34 5.53
CA GLY A 245 -20.35 -1.21 4.88
C GLY A 245 -19.86 0.16 5.38
N VAL A 246 -18.75 0.23 6.12
CA VAL A 246 -18.20 1.51 6.57
C VAL A 246 -17.67 2.33 5.39
N ASN A 247 -17.72 3.66 5.51
CA ASN A 247 -17.32 4.58 4.44
C ASN A 247 -15.86 4.38 3.96
N PRO A 248 -15.51 4.78 2.72
CA PRO A 248 -14.20 4.53 2.15
C PRO A 248 -13.02 5.11 2.95
N PHE A 249 -13.19 6.30 3.54
CA PHE A 249 -12.11 6.96 4.31
C PHE A 249 -11.78 6.19 5.59
N ALA A 250 -12.78 5.73 6.32
CA ALA A 250 -12.59 4.90 7.52
C ALA A 250 -12.00 3.53 7.17
N SER A 251 -12.45 2.92 6.06
CA SER A 251 -11.88 1.67 5.55
C SER A 251 -10.39 1.81 5.25
N ILE A 252 -9.99 2.84 4.51
CA ILE A 252 -8.59 3.11 4.17
C ILE A 252 -7.77 3.47 5.41
N SER A 253 -8.33 4.21 6.37
CA SER A 253 -7.65 4.49 7.65
C SER A 253 -7.25 3.21 8.39
N SER A 254 -8.07 2.16 8.35
CA SER A 254 -7.70 0.85 8.93
C SER A 254 -6.48 0.23 8.24
N GLY A 255 -6.34 0.45 6.93
CA GLY A 255 -5.14 0.07 6.17
C GLY A 255 -3.89 0.83 6.61
N PHE A 256 -4.01 2.13 6.90
CA PHE A 256 -2.89 2.91 7.47
C PHE A 256 -2.47 2.39 8.84
N ALA A 257 -3.41 2.01 9.70
CA ALA A 257 -3.11 1.39 10.98
C ALA A 257 -2.33 0.08 10.81
N SER A 258 -2.73 -0.78 9.88
CA SER A 258 -2.01 -2.00 9.54
C SER A 258 -0.63 -1.71 8.93
N LEU A 259 -0.54 -0.71 8.03
CA LEU A 259 0.71 -0.32 7.37
C LEU A 259 1.79 0.14 8.36
N TRP A 260 1.41 0.75 9.45
CA TRP A 260 2.34 1.24 10.48
C TRP A 260 3.09 0.11 11.21
N GLY A 261 2.57 -1.11 11.19
CA GLY A 261 3.18 -2.25 11.89
C GLY A 261 4.60 -2.59 11.37
N PRO A 262 5.56 -2.96 12.27
CA PRO A 262 6.94 -3.24 11.91
C PRO A 262 7.12 -4.49 11.03
N LEU A 263 6.10 -5.34 10.93
CA LEU A 263 6.07 -6.52 10.05
C LEU A 263 5.41 -6.20 8.69
N HIS A 264 5.13 -4.93 8.41
CA HIS A 264 4.54 -4.44 7.16
C HIS A 264 5.27 -3.16 6.72
N GLY A 265 4.60 -2.05 6.46
CA GLY A 265 5.24 -0.79 6.03
C GLY A 265 6.22 -0.21 7.04
N GLY A 266 5.99 -0.40 8.34
CA GLY A 266 6.93 -0.03 9.41
C GLY A 266 8.28 -0.76 9.37
N ALA A 267 8.43 -1.77 8.51
CA ALA A 267 9.73 -2.42 8.28
C ALA A 267 10.79 -1.47 7.73
N ASN A 268 10.40 -0.45 6.95
CA ASN A 268 11.32 0.57 6.45
C ASN A 268 11.90 1.41 7.57
N GLU A 269 11.08 1.82 8.53
CA GLU A 269 11.52 2.53 9.73
C GLU A 269 12.43 1.65 10.60
N ALA A 270 12.07 0.39 10.79
CA ALA A 270 12.88 -0.57 11.54
C ALA A 270 14.25 -0.79 10.87
N ALA A 271 14.31 -0.88 9.53
CA ALA A 271 15.57 -0.97 8.79
C ALA A 271 16.44 0.28 8.98
N LEU A 272 15.83 1.48 8.90
CA LEU A 272 16.55 2.73 9.14
C LEU A 272 17.09 2.82 10.57
N ASN A 273 16.32 2.41 11.57
CA ASN A 273 16.76 2.40 12.96
C ASN A 273 17.90 1.39 13.18
N MET A 274 17.84 0.20 12.56
CA MET A 274 18.94 -0.77 12.56
C MET A 274 20.21 -0.16 11.96
N LEU A 275 20.13 0.53 10.82
CA LEU A 275 21.28 1.20 10.20
C LEU A 275 21.87 2.29 11.11
N ARG A 276 21.02 3.05 11.82
CA ARG A 276 21.46 4.02 12.83
C ARG A 276 22.17 3.35 14.02
N GLU A 277 21.68 2.19 14.47
CA GLU A 277 22.30 1.42 15.54
C GLU A 277 23.68 0.88 15.12
N ILE A 278 23.81 0.38 13.88
CA ILE A 278 25.09 -0.06 13.32
C ILE A 278 26.08 1.11 13.24
N GLY A 279 25.62 2.28 12.79
CA GLY A 279 26.30 3.56 12.78
C GLY A 279 27.47 3.68 11.82
N ASP A 280 28.39 2.74 11.79
CA ASP A 280 29.61 2.76 10.96
C ASP A 280 29.81 1.40 10.27
N VAL A 281 30.30 1.44 9.03
CA VAL A 281 30.56 0.25 8.20
C VAL A 281 31.48 -0.76 8.91
N LYS A 282 32.46 -0.29 9.70
CA LYS A 282 33.35 -1.15 10.50
C LYS A 282 32.63 -2.00 11.54
N ASN A 283 31.41 -1.62 11.95
CA ASN A 283 30.62 -2.38 12.92
C ASN A 283 29.80 -3.50 12.28
N ILE A 284 29.62 -3.51 10.95
CA ILE A 284 28.80 -4.50 10.23
C ILE A 284 29.15 -5.95 10.62
N PRO A 285 30.43 -6.38 10.64
CA PRO A 285 30.75 -7.76 11.00
C PRO A 285 30.20 -8.17 12.36
N LYS A 286 30.30 -7.29 13.38
CA LYS A 286 29.77 -7.54 14.72
C LYS A 286 28.24 -7.75 14.71
N PHE A 287 27.50 -6.93 13.93
CA PHE A 287 26.05 -7.05 13.85
C PHE A 287 25.60 -8.27 13.02
N ILE A 288 26.40 -8.67 12.04
CA ILE A 288 26.16 -9.93 11.31
C ILE A 288 26.30 -11.14 12.25
N GLU A 289 27.31 -11.15 13.13
CA GLU A 289 27.45 -12.23 14.11
C GLU A 289 26.29 -12.26 15.09
N LYS A 290 25.83 -11.11 15.60
CA LYS A 290 24.61 -11.02 16.40
C LYS A 290 23.38 -11.60 15.68
N ALA A 291 23.19 -11.26 14.40
CA ALA A 291 22.07 -11.76 13.62
C ALA A 291 22.10 -13.28 13.37
N LYS A 292 23.29 -13.88 13.38
CA LYS A 292 23.50 -15.35 13.26
C LYS A 292 23.27 -16.07 14.59
N ASP A 293 23.46 -15.39 15.70
CA ASP A 293 23.24 -15.94 17.03
C ASP A 293 21.74 -15.99 17.35
N LYS A 294 21.17 -17.20 17.42
CA LYS A 294 19.75 -17.41 17.72
C LYS A 294 19.33 -16.94 19.12
N SER A 295 20.28 -16.76 20.02
CA SER A 295 20.06 -16.27 21.39
C SER A 295 20.06 -14.73 21.47
N ASP A 296 20.63 -14.03 20.49
CA ASP A 296 20.65 -12.58 20.41
C ASP A 296 19.31 -12.07 19.83
N PRO A 297 18.64 -11.08 20.45
CA PRO A 297 17.39 -10.53 19.94
C PRO A 297 17.55 -9.70 18.67
N PHE A 298 18.77 -9.37 18.26
CA PHE A 298 19.03 -8.55 17.08
C PHE A 298 18.57 -9.25 15.80
N LYS A 299 17.88 -8.50 14.93
CA LYS A 299 17.40 -8.97 13.62
C LYS A 299 17.88 -8.05 12.52
N LEU A 300 18.31 -8.64 11.40
CA LEU A 300 18.58 -7.90 10.17
C LEU A 300 17.23 -7.44 9.54
N MET A 301 16.85 -6.21 9.85
CA MET A 301 15.66 -5.61 9.26
C MET A 301 15.92 -5.25 7.78
N GLY A 302 14.88 -5.39 6.94
CA GLY A 302 15.03 -5.21 5.49
C GLY A 302 15.56 -6.42 4.74
N PHE A 303 15.82 -7.52 5.43
CA PHE A 303 16.20 -8.81 4.86
C PHE A 303 15.15 -9.87 5.17
N GLY A 304 14.96 -10.79 4.20
CA GLY A 304 13.92 -11.81 4.27
C GLY A 304 12.55 -11.23 3.89
N HIS A 305 11.79 -12.00 3.13
CA HIS A 305 10.44 -11.66 2.72
C HIS A 305 9.55 -12.90 2.81
N ARG A 306 8.29 -12.72 3.21
CA ARG A 306 7.37 -13.85 3.41
C ARG A 306 7.00 -14.54 2.10
N VAL A 307 6.91 -13.78 1.00
CA VAL A 307 6.47 -14.25 -0.32
C VAL A 307 7.66 -14.57 -1.21
N TYR A 308 8.61 -13.63 -1.38
CA TYR A 308 9.76 -13.83 -2.24
C TYR A 308 10.80 -14.73 -1.59
N LYS A 309 11.07 -15.88 -2.23
CA LYS A 309 12.09 -16.84 -1.75
C LYS A 309 13.46 -16.58 -2.34
N ASN A 310 13.53 -15.99 -3.52
CA ASN A 310 14.76 -15.74 -4.23
C ASN A 310 15.21 -14.30 -4.02
N TYR A 311 14.53 -13.34 -4.64
CA TYR A 311 14.75 -11.92 -4.39
C TYR A 311 13.49 -11.11 -4.72
N ASP A 312 13.39 -9.91 -4.12
CA ASP A 312 12.28 -8.99 -4.38
C ASP A 312 12.54 -8.22 -5.70
N PRO A 313 11.66 -8.32 -6.72
CA PRO A 313 11.88 -7.65 -8.01
C PRO A 313 11.96 -6.11 -7.89
N ARG A 314 11.38 -5.54 -6.81
CA ARG A 314 11.46 -4.11 -6.53
C ARG A 314 12.89 -3.67 -6.21
N ALA A 315 13.66 -4.51 -5.56
CA ALA A 315 15.04 -4.21 -5.21
C ALA A 315 15.94 -3.95 -6.45
N LYS A 316 15.73 -4.67 -7.56
CA LYS A 316 16.47 -4.43 -8.81
C LYS A 316 16.20 -3.05 -9.41
N VAL A 317 14.97 -2.56 -9.31
CA VAL A 317 14.61 -1.23 -9.80
C VAL A 317 15.21 -0.16 -8.89
N MET A 318 15.18 -0.40 -7.56
CA MET A 318 15.69 0.54 -6.57
C MET A 318 17.23 0.65 -6.54
N GLN A 319 17.94 -0.36 -7.02
CA GLN A 319 19.42 -0.34 -7.10
C GLN A 319 19.96 0.53 -8.26
N LYS A 320 19.16 0.83 -9.28
CA LYS A 320 19.49 1.70 -10.41
C LYS A 320 19.32 3.17 -10.06
#